data_96365fbd5b20db410f67d73548b835b2
#
_entry.id   96365fbd5b20db410f67d73548b835b2
#
_cell.length_a   1.000
_cell.length_b   1.000
_cell.length_c   1.000
_cell.angle_alpha   90.00
_cell.angle_beta   90.00
_cell.angle_gamma   90.00
#
_symmetry.space_group_name_H-M   'P 1'
#
loop_
_entity.id
_entity.type
_entity.pdbx_description
1 polymer ?
#
loop_
_entity_poly.entity_id
_entity_poly.type
_entity_poly.pdbx_seq_one_letter_code
_entity_poly.pdbx_strand_id
1 'polypeptide(L)'
;MHENLERLLEGNGLRARPWREGDDFGALAAIINKSRVADGVDDVISTAQDLKANFEDPKDFVPERDVLLLERDGALVGSCRMHWEERPNGNIVFIHSVELIPEARSEGVLKALFRYNEGHAREIAPLVARIGKKASLLLWANDAPNEWRDIARTQGYKPVQHVVSMIRPLDRLPSVSFPKGFELKKIPQDGYRDIWKARRTACSGEWDFSEKEWDDRHFKKWLRSEEFQPELWQVAYQGDTVAGMVLNFILHSENKEFGTKRGHTEHVYVASPFRRRGLARALLASSFRVLKEQGMEVAALDTEVENPNETVKLYGSVGFKVIKSFTFYQKPI
;
A
#
# COMPACT_ATOMS: atom_id res chain seq x y z
N MET A 1 -21.09 23.57 4.06
CA MET A 1 -20.89 22.09 3.90
C MET A 1 -20.89 21.38 5.26
N HIS A 2 -20.26 21.93 6.29
CA HIS A 2 -20.19 21.34 7.64
C HIS A 2 -21.57 21.16 8.32
N GLU A 3 -22.45 22.15 8.32
CA GLU A 3 -23.79 22.05 8.95
C GLU A 3 -24.66 20.89 8.41
N ASN A 4 -24.61 20.63 7.11
CA ASN A 4 -25.38 19.51 6.51
C ASN A 4 -24.79 18.14 6.88
N LEU A 5 -23.46 18.05 7.04
CA LEU A 5 -22.80 16.84 7.49
C LEU A 5 -23.14 16.59 8.98
N GLU A 6 -23.00 17.59 9.83
CA GLU A 6 -23.29 17.48 11.26
C GLU A 6 -24.72 17.00 11.52
N ARG A 7 -25.73 17.62 10.91
CA ARG A 7 -27.14 17.21 11.04
C ARG A 7 -27.37 15.75 10.59
N LEU A 8 -26.71 15.33 9.50
CA LEU A 8 -26.86 13.96 9.01
C LEU A 8 -26.18 12.96 9.95
N LEU A 9 -25.02 13.31 10.49
CA LEU A 9 -24.32 12.46 11.47
C LEU A 9 -25.15 12.34 12.75
N GLU A 10 -25.63 13.45 13.30
CA GLU A 10 -26.48 13.47 14.50
C GLU A 10 -27.75 12.64 14.30
N GLY A 11 -28.40 12.75 13.14
CA GLY A 11 -29.57 11.93 12.79
C GLY A 11 -29.29 10.42 12.72
N ASN A 12 -28.02 10.02 12.62
CA ASN A 12 -27.54 8.63 12.68
C ASN A 12 -26.86 8.27 14.01
N GLY A 13 -26.97 9.12 15.05
CA GLY A 13 -26.33 8.93 16.35
C GLY A 13 -24.80 9.04 16.29
N LEU A 14 -24.28 9.79 15.32
CA LEU A 14 -22.86 10.00 15.13
C LEU A 14 -22.50 11.46 15.43
N ARG A 15 -21.29 11.67 15.94
CA ARG A 15 -20.70 12.99 16.15
C ARG A 15 -19.33 13.06 15.53
N ALA A 16 -19.04 14.13 14.79
CA ALA A 16 -17.72 14.39 14.26
C ALA A 16 -16.88 15.22 15.23
N ARG A 17 -15.58 14.92 15.31
CA ARG A 17 -14.58 15.75 15.98
C ARG A 17 -13.24 15.74 15.24
N PRO A 18 -12.43 16.80 15.41
CA PRO A 18 -11.08 16.81 14.88
C PRO A 18 -10.17 15.83 15.63
N TRP A 19 -9.01 15.56 15.02
CA TRP A 19 -7.90 14.84 15.64
C TRP A 19 -7.42 15.53 16.91
N ARG A 20 -7.02 14.74 17.91
CA ARG A 20 -6.35 15.21 19.13
C ARG A 20 -5.06 14.44 19.33
N GLU A 21 -3.97 15.15 19.46
CA GLU A 21 -2.65 14.56 19.60
C GLU A 21 -2.57 13.61 20.82
N GLY A 22 -1.95 12.46 20.65
CA GLY A 22 -1.54 11.52 21.69
C GLY A 22 -2.48 10.35 21.94
N ASP A 23 -3.78 10.54 22.05
CA ASP A 23 -4.69 9.50 22.59
C ASP A 23 -5.42 8.67 21.53
N ASP A 24 -5.48 9.15 20.28
CA ASP A 24 -6.35 8.55 19.27
C ASP A 24 -5.70 7.41 18.46
N PHE A 25 -4.38 7.24 18.48
CA PHE A 25 -3.69 6.27 17.60
C PHE A 25 -4.15 4.83 17.78
N GLY A 26 -4.28 4.37 19.03
CA GLY A 26 -4.73 3.01 19.34
C GLY A 26 -6.16 2.75 18.89
N ALA A 27 -7.06 3.68 19.20
CA ALA A 27 -8.46 3.60 18.81
C ALA A 27 -8.62 3.68 17.27
N LEU A 28 -7.88 4.57 16.62
CA LEU A 28 -7.89 4.71 15.17
C LEU A 28 -7.39 3.44 14.48
N ALA A 29 -6.30 2.84 14.96
CA ALA A 29 -5.79 1.57 14.44
C ALA A 29 -6.84 0.46 14.54
N ALA A 30 -7.50 0.34 15.68
CA ALA A 30 -8.54 -0.67 15.90
C ALA A 30 -9.72 -0.49 14.92
N ILE A 31 -10.16 0.75 14.66
CA ILE A 31 -11.24 1.04 13.73
C ILE A 31 -10.83 0.74 12.28
N ILE A 32 -9.64 1.16 11.88
CA ILE A 32 -9.10 0.87 10.55
C ILE A 32 -9.11 -0.65 10.31
N ASN A 33 -8.59 -1.41 11.26
CA ASN A 33 -8.53 -2.87 11.13
C ASN A 33 -9.94 -3.48 11.09
N LYS A 34 -10.86 -3.06 11.96
CA LYS A 34 -12.24 -3.54 11.96
C LYS A 34 -12.99 -3.20 10.66
N SER A 35 -12.81 -1.99 10.16
CA SER A 35 -13.38 -1.55 8.88
C SER A 35 -12.85 -2.39 7.72
N ARG A 36 -11.53 -2.56 7.65
CA ARG A 36 -10.85 -3.31 6.58
C ARG A 36 -11.24 -4.79 6.55
N VAL A 37 -11.27 -5.45 7.71
CA VAL A 37 -11.71 -6.85 7.80
C VAL A 37 -13.13 -7.00 7.25
N ALA A 38 -14.04 -6.09 7.60
CA ALA A 38 -15.40 -6.09 7.07
C ALA A 38 -15.46 -5.87 5.55
N ASP A 39 -14.48 -5.18 4.99
CA ASP A 39 -14.34 -4.93 3.54
C ASP A 39 -13.50 -6.01 2.82
N GLY A 40 -13.21 -7.13 3.50
CA GLY A 40 -12.45 -8.26 2.95
C GLY A 40 -10.94 -8.02 2.87
N VAL A 41 -10.42 -7.05 3.60
CA VAL A 41 -8.98 -6.80 3.77
C VAL A 41 -8.59 -7.30 5.16
N ASP A 42 -8.35 -8.59 5.25
CA ASP A 42 -8.14 -9.35 6.50
C ASP A 42 -6.70 -9.88 6.64
N ASP A 43 -5.77 -9.28 5.94
CA ASP A 43 -4.36 -9.69 5.86
C ASP A 43 -3.36 -8.55 6.02
N VAL A 44 -3.83 -7.35 6.34
CA VAL A 44 -3.00 -6.16 6.63
C VAL A 44 -3.45 -5.52 7.94
N ILE A 45 -2.52 -5.26 8.83
CA ILE A 45 -2.76 -4.57 10.10
C ILE A 45 -2.23 -3.15 10.06
N SER A 46 -3.00 -2.22 10.62
CA SER A 46 -2.51 -0.92 11.04
C SER A 46 -2.22 -0.95 12.54
N THR A 47 -1.02 -0.59 12.95
CA THR A 47 -0.68 -0.44 14.38
C THR A 47 -0.68 1.03 14.79
N ALA A 48 -0.84 1.29 16.09
CA ALA A 48 -0.71 2.65 16.62
C ALA A 48 0.68 3.25 16.32
N GLN A 49 1.72 2.42 16.31
CA GLN A 49 3.09 2.84 16.00
C GLN A 49 3.24 3.25 14.54
N ASP A 50 2.67 2.48 13.59
CA ASP A 50 2.71 2.81 12.16
C ASP A 50 1.94 4.12 11.87
N LEU A 51 0.77 4.28 12.48
CA LEU A 51 -0.02 5.50 12.35
C LEU A 51 0.74 6.70 12.90
N LYS A 52 1.38 6.57 14.06
CA LYS A 52 2.21 7.61 14.64
C LYS A 52 3.37 7.98 13.71
N ALA A 53 4.11 6.99 13.21
CA ALA A 53 5.21 7.22 12.27
C ALA A 53 4.76 7.89 10.96
N ASN A 54 3.55 7.58 10.49
CA ASN A 54 2.97 8.21 9.30
C ASN A 54 2.48 9.64 9.56
N PHE A 55 2.08 9.96 10.80
CA PHE A 55 1.60 11.29 11.19
C PHE A 55 2.75 12.25 11.56
N GLU A 56 3.93 11.75 11.91
CA GLU A 56 5.12 12.55 12.25
C GLU A 56 5.80 13.20 11.03
N ASP A 57 5.40 12.88 9.81
CA ASP A 57 5.97 13.45 8.57
C ASP A 57 4.96 14.25 7.73
N PRO A 58 4.65 15.46 8.16
CA PRO A 58 3.47 16.17 7.70
C PRO A 58 3.72 17.14 6.54
N LYS A 59 4.59 16.84 5.58
CA LYS A 59 4.77 17.77 4.45
C LYS A 59 3.49 17.95 3.63
N ASP A 60 2.73 16.88 3.51
CA ASP A 60 1.56 16.79 2.64
C ASP A 60 0.28 16.39 3.43
N PHE A 61 0.34 16.48 4.78
CA PHE A 61 -0.69 16.04 5.71
C PHE A 61 -0.60 16.80 7.05
N VAL A 62 -1.69 17.35 7.51
CA VAL A 62 -1.82 18.03 8.81
C VAL A 62 -2.95 17.34 9.58
N PRO A 63 -2.67 16.51 10.60
CA PRO A 63 -3.67 15.68 11.26
C PRO A 63 -4.91 16.46 11.75
N GLU A 64 -4.71 17.64 12.35
CA GLU A 64 -5.79 18.49 12.87
C GLU A 64 -6.72 19.01 11.77
N ARG A 65 -6.26 19.09 10.54
CA ARG A 65 -7.01 19.55 9.38
C ARG A 65 -7.54 18.41 8.53
N ASP A 66 -6.70 17.35 8.36
CA ASP A 66 -6.88 16.31 7.34
C ASP A 66 -7.46 15.00 7.90
N VAL A 67 -7.72 14.98 9.23
CA VAL A 67 -8.37 13.84 9.91
C VAL A 67 -9.65 14.31 10.61
N LEU A 68 -10.77 13.70 10.24
CA LEU A 68 -12.04 13.82 10.94
C LEU A 68 -12.35 12.48 11.61
N LEU A 69 -12.58 12.51 12.91
CA LEU A 69 -12.96 11.34 13.69
C LEU A 69 -14.46 11.32 13.95
N LEU A 70 -15.03 10.11 13.97
CA LEU A 70 -16.46 9.89 14.18
C LEU A 70 -16.68 9.09 15.44
N GLU A 71 -17.54 9.61 16.33
CA GLU A 71 -17.89 8.99 17.61
C GLU A 71 -19.36 8.63 17.67
N ARG A 72 -19.66 7.56 18.41
CA ARG A 72 -20.99 7.18 18.88
C ARG A 72 -20.91 6.87 20.37
N ASP A 73 -21.73 7.53 21.20
CA ASP A 73 -21.76 7.35 22.65
C ASP A 73 -20.37 7.48 23.32
N GLY A 74 -19.54 8.41 22.82
CA GLY A 74 -18.17 8.65 23.30
C GLY A 74 -17.12 7.65 22.85
N ALA A 75 -17.50 6.62 22.09
CA ALA A 75 -16.56 5.68 21.49
C ALA A 75 -16.28 6.03 20.02
N LEU A 76 -15.01 5.92 19.62
CA LEU A 76 -14.61 6.13 18.24
C LEU A 76 -15.16 4.97 17.36
N VAL A 77 -15.83 5.31 16.26
CA VAL A 77 -16.47 4.36 15.34
C VAL A 77 -16.06 4.54 13.89
N GLY A 78 -15.35 5.63 13.56
CA GLY A 78 -14.89 5.87 12.20
C GLY A 78 -13.92 7.04 12.09
N SER A 79 -13.38 7.19 10.88
CA SER A 79 -12.52 8.31 10.50
C SER A 79 -12.62 8.62 9.01
N CYS A 80 -12.43 9.89 8.66
CA CYS A 80 -12.05 10.32 7.31
C CYS A 80 -10.62 10.83 7.36
N ARG A 81 -9.82 10.47 6.39
CA ARG A 81 -8.43 10.93 6.28
C ARG A 81 -8.13 11.29 4.85
N MET A 82 -7.28 12.29 4.68
CA MET A 82 -6.81 12.72 3.37
C MET A 82 -5.36 13.20 3.47
N HIS A 83 -4.54 12.83 2.52
CA HIS A 83 -3.22 13.42 2.26
C HIS A 83 -3.09 13.68 0.77
N TRP A 84 -2.07 14.41 0.36
CA TRP A 84 -1.85 14.68 -1.04
C TRP A 84 -0.41 14.42 -1.45
N GLU A 85 -0.22 14.11 -2.72
CA GLU A 85 1.07 13.83 -3.34
C GLU A 85 1.20 14.59 -4.65
N GLU A 86 2.40 15.06 -4.94
CA GLU A 86 2.74 15.60 -6.27
C GLU A 86 3.34 14.51 -7.13
N ARG A 87 2.69 14.20 -8.24
CA ARG A 87 3.18 13.23 -9.23
C ARG A 87 4.35 13.81 -10.04
N PRO A 88 5.20 12.97 -10.71
CA PRO A 88 6.34 13.44 -11.50
C PRO A 88 5.98 14.49 -12.56
N ASN A 89 4.76 14.46 -13.10
CA ASN A 89 4.26 15.44 -14.06
C ASN A 89 3.78 16.76 -13.42
N GLY A 90 3.87 16.88 -12.09
CA GLY A 90 3.45 18.01 -11.29
C GLY A 90 1.95 18.09 -11.01
N ASN A 91 1.16 17.07 -11.37
CA ASN A 91 -0.23 16.97 -10.96
C ASN A 91 -0.33 16.58 -9.48
N ILE A 92 -1.40 17.02 -8.81
CA ILE A 92 -1.66 16.70 -7.41
C ILE A 92 -2.71 15.59 -7.34
N VAL A 93 -2.45 14.60 -6.50
CA VAL A 93 -3.38 13.53 -6.20
C VAL A 93 -3.70 13.56 -4.70
N PHE A 94 -4.97 13.76 -4.36
CA PHE A 94 -5.49 13.66 -3.00
C PHE A 94 -5.91 12.23 -2.74
N ILE A 95 -5.17 11.52 -1.91
CA ILE A 95 -5.49 10.17 -1.49
C ILE A 95 -6.36 10.28 -0.24
N HIS A 96 -7.55 9.74 -0.30
CA HIS A 96 -8.48 9.80 0.82
C HIS A 96 -9.05 8.44 1.18
N SER A 97 -9.33 8.26 2.46
CA SER A 97 -10.01 7.10 3.01
C SER A 97 -11.15 7.49 3.92
N VAL A 98 -12.13 6.62 3.99
CA VAL A 98 -13.21 6.66 4.98
C VAL A 98 -13.25 5.29 5.63
N GLU A 99 -12.96 5.23 6.90
CA GLU A 99 -13.02 4.00 7.69
C GLU A 99 -14.20 4.11 8.64
N LEU A 100 -15.10 3.14 8.60
CA LEU A 100 -16.28 3.13 9.45
C LEU A 100 -16.61 1.70 9.84
N ILE A 101 -16.79 1.42 11.12
CA ILE A 101 -17.18 0.09 11.56
C ILE A 101 -18.56 -0.28 10.97
N PRO A 102 -18.83 -1.57 10.66
CA PRO A 102 -20.07 -1.98 10.01
C PRO A 102 -21.34 -1.47 10.67
N GLU A 103 -21.39 -1.47 12.00
CA GLU A 103 -22.54 -1.08 12.80
C GLU A 103 -22.86 0.43 12.70
N ALA A 104 -21.91 1.23 12.21
CA ALA A 104 -22.09 2.67 12.02
C ALA A 104 -22.35 3.06 10.56
N ARG A 105 -22.32 2.10 9.63
CA ARG A 105 -22.49 2.35 8.20
C ARG A 105 -23.95 2.57 7.83
N SER A 106 -24.18 3.53 6.98
CA SER A 106 -25.36 3.66 6.14
C SER A 106 -24.95 4.33 4.83
N GLU A 107 -25.67 4.06 3.75
CA GLU A 107 -25.36 4.64 2.43
C GLU A 107 -25.32 6.19 2.49
N GLY A 108 -26.25 6.79 3.24
CA GLY A 108 -26.33 8.24 3.44
C GLY A 108 -25.09 8.79 4.14
N VAL A 109 -24.65 8.15 5.23
CA VAL A 109 -23.45 8.53 5.99
C VAL A 109 -22.20 8.40 5.12
N LEU A 110 -22.02 7.26 4.46
CA LEU A 110 -20.86 7.02 3.60
C LEU A 110 -20.77 8.05 2.46
N LYS A 111 -21.89 8.32 1.75
CA LYS A 111 -21.93 9.36 0.70
C LYS A 111 -21.61 10.76 1.23
N ALA A 112 -22.04 11.08 2.44
CA ALA A 112 -21.77 12.39 3.04
C ALA A 112 -20.29 12.53 3.40
N LEU A 113 -19.66 11.48 3.93
CA LEU A 113 -18.23 11.45 4.26
C LEU A 113 -17.35 11.55 3.00
N PHE A 114 -17.71 10.87 1.92
CA PHE A 114 -17.05 11.04 0.62
C PHE A 114 -17.10 12.51 0.14
N ARG A 115 -18.29 13.12 0.19
CA ARG A 115 -18.47 14.53 -0.20
C ARG A 115 -17.70 15.49 0.70
N TYR A 116 -17.57 15.15 1.99
CA TYR A 116 -16.74 15.91 2.91
C TYR A 116 -15.28 15.91 2.45
N ASN A 117 -14.69 14.74 2.21
CA ASN A 117 -13.32 14.62 1.70
C ASN A 117 -13.15 15.32 0.34
N GLU A 118 -14.11 15.18 -0.57
CA GLU A 118 -14.08 15.91 -1.85
C GLU A 118 -14.11 17.43 -1.69
N GLY A 119 -14.92 17.93 -0.75
CA GLY A 119 -14.98 19.35 -0.44
C GLY A 119 -13.68 19.86 0.14
N HIS A 120 -13.11 19.10 1.08
CA HIS A 120 -11.83 19.42 1.70
C HIS A 120 -10.68 19.43 0.67
N ALA A 121 -10.63 18.46 -0.24
CA ALA A 121 -9.66 18.47 -1.32
C ALA A 121 -9.78 19.71 -2.24
N ARG A 122 -11.01 20.15 -2.55
CA ARG A 122 -11.23 21.38 -3.35
C ARG A 122 -10.78 22.65 -2.63
N GLU A 123 -10.85 22.70 -1.31
CA GLU A 123 -10.35 23.82 -0.51
C GLU A 123 -8.81 23.87 -0.49
N ILE A 124 -8.15 22.70 -0.46
CA ILE A 124 -6.68 22.62 -0.40
C ILE A 124 -6.04 22.70 -1.79
N ALA A 125 -6.68 22.17 -2.83
CA ALA A 125 -6.09 22.10 -4.17
C ALA A 125 -5.52 23.45 -4.68
N PRO A 126 -6.20 24.59 -4.54
CA PRO A 126 -5.64 25.88 -4.96
C PRO A 126 -4.38 26.31 -4.19
N LEU A 127 -4.18 25.80 -2.98
CA LEU A 127 -3.04 26.15 -2.14
C LEU A 127 -1.77 25.35 -2.48
N VAL A 128 -1.94 24.16 -3.05
CA VAL A 128 -0.85 23.21 -3.28
C VAL A 128 -0.57 22.95 -4.76
N ALA A 129 -1.57 23.06 -5.63
CA ALA A 129 -1.40 22.86 -7.05
C ALA A 129 -0.73 24.05 -7.72
N ARG A 130 0.29 23.79 -8.54
CA ARG A 130 0.92 24.83 -9.36
C ARG A 130 -0.02 25.24 -10.51
N ILE A 131 0.12 26.48 -10.99
CA ILE A 131 -0.66 27.00 -12.13
C ILE A 131 -0.54 26.05 -13.33
N GLY A 132 -1.69 25.69 -13.91
CA GLY A 132 -1.77 24.79 -15.06
C GLY A 132 -1.62 23.29 -14.74
N LYS A 133 -1.48 22.91 -13.48
CA LYS A 133 -1.48 21.51 -13.05
C LYS A 133 -2.86 21.05 -12.62
N LYS A 134 -3.14 19.77 -12.83
CA LYS A 134 -4.44 19.15 -12.48
C LYS A 134 -4.39 18.64 -11.07
N ALA A 135 -5.55 18.65 -10.43
CA ALA A 135 -5.78 17.98 -9.16
C ALA A 135 -6.85 16.89 -9.31
N SER A 136 -6.72 15.83 -8.56
CA SER A 136 -7.65 14.70 -8.56
C SER A 136 -7.71 14.03 -7.20
N LEU A 137 -8.82 13.36 -6.93
CA LEU A 137 -9.01 12.48 -5.78
C LEU A 137 -8.69 11.05 -6.19
N LEU A 138 -8.11 10.28 -5.28
CA LEU A 138 -7.79 8.87 -5.42
C LEU A 138 -8.25 8.10 -4.19
N LEU A 139 -8.85 6.96 -4.40
CA LEU A 139 -9.13 5.96 -3.38
C LEU A 139 -8.93 4.57 -3.97
N TRP A 140 -8.80 3.57 -3.11
CA TRP A 140 -8.82 2.17 -3.51
C TRP A 140 -9.95 1.41 -2.82
N ALA A 141 -10.45 0.37 -3.47
CA ALA A 141 -11.46 -0.51 -2.92
C ALA A 141 -11.20 -1.97 -3.36
N ASN A 142 -11.51 -2.91 -2.48
CA ASN A 142 -11.53 -4.33 -2.81
C ASN A 142 -12.59 -4.59 -3.88
N ASP A 143 -12.30 -5.47 -4.85
CA ASP A 143 -13.22 -5.81 -5.94
C ASP A 143 -14.32 -6.81 -5.52
N ALA A 144 -14.22 -7.44 -4.34
CA ALA A 144 -15.35 -8.13 -3.72
C ALA A 144 -16.55 -7.18 -3.56
N PRO A 145 -17.79 -7.66 -3.46
CA PRO A 145 -18.96 -6.81 -3.20
C PRO A 145 -18.68 -5.89 -2.00
N ASN A 146 -18.69 -4.59 -2.25
CA ASN A 146 -18.17 -3.59 -1.32
C ASN A 146 -18.88 -2.26 -1.52
N GLU A 147 -19.41 -1.70 -0.43
CA GLU A 147 -20.15 -0.42 -0.45
C GLU A 147 -19.29 0.74 -0.94
N TRP A 148 -17.98 0.76 -0.63
CA TRP A 148 -17.06 1.80 -1.05
C TRP A 148 -16.94 1.90 -2.56
N ARG A 149 -16.80 0.76 -3.24
CA ARG A 149 -16.74 0.67 -4.69
C ARG A 149 -18.00 1.23 -5.34
N ASP A 150 -19.15 0.86 -4.82
CA ASP A 150 -20.44 1.28 -5.39
C ASP A 150 -20.67 2.78 -5.15
N ILE A 151 -20.29 3.28 -3.99
CA ILE A 151 -20.31 4.73 -3.69
C ILE A 151 -19.33 5.48 -4.59
N ALA A 152 -18.09 5.03 -4.71
CA ALA A 152 -17.10 5.66 -5.59
C ALA A 152 -17.64 5.82 -7.01
N ARG A 153 -18.19 4.74 -7.60
CA ARG A 153 -18.80 4.77 -8.93
C ARG A 153 -19.96 5.76 -9.04
N THR A 154 -20.86 5.77 -8.07
CA THR A 154 -22.02 6.69 -8.07
C THR A 154 -21.61 8.14 -7.86
N GLN A 155 -20.47 8.42 -7.22
CA GLN A 155 -19.90 9.74 -7.07
C GLN A 155 -19.02 10.18 -8.26
N GLY A 156 -18.92 9.38 -9.32
CA GLY A 156 -18.23 9.72 -10.55
C GLY A 156 -16.75 9.39 -10.60
N TYR A 157 -16.25 8.59 -9.67
CA TYR A 157 -14.89 8.04 -9.75
C TYR A 157 -14.80 6.99 -10.85
N LYS A 158 -13.69 6.96 -11.54
CA LYS A 158 -13.40 5.99 -12.61
C LYS A 158 -12.23 5.10 -12.22
N PRO A 159 -12.26 3.80 -12.56
CA PRO A 159 -11.11 2.92 -12.34
C PRO A 159 -9.91 3.39 -13.16
N VAL A 160 -8.73 3.37 -12.56
CA VAL A 160 -7.48 3.79 -13.19
C VAL A 160 -6.37 2.77 -13.10
N GLN A 161 -6.41 1.87 -12.09
CA GLN A 161 -5.40 0.85 -11.89
C GLN A 161 -6.01 -0.36 -11.17
N HIS A 162 -5.60 -1.57 -11.56
CA HIS A 162 -5.98 -2.80 -10.89
C HIS A 162 -4.74 -3.46 -10.28
N VAL A 163 -4.86 -3.89 -9.03
CA VAL A 163 -3.82 -4.61 -8.30
C VAL A 163 -4.38 -5.95 -7.85
N VAL A 164 -3.58 -6.99 -7.91
CA VAL A 164 -3.93 -8.31 -7.41
C VAL A 164 -2.96 -8.76 -6.33
N SER A 165 -3.52 -9.27 -5.24
CA SER A 165 -2.76 -10.01 -4.24
C SER A 165 -2.66 -11.46 -4.67
N MET A 166 -1.46 -11.98 -4.66
CA MET A 166 -1.18 -13.35 -5.09
C MET A 166 -0.46 -14.12 -3.99
N ILE A 167 -0.82 -15.38 -3.81
CA ILE A 167 -0.13 -16.28 -2.90
C ILE A 167 0.35 -17.54 -3.60
N ARG A 168 1.39 -18.15 -3.02
CA ARG A 168 1.94 -19.43 -3.43
C ARG A 168 2.27 -20.29 -2.22
N PRO A 169 1.71 -21.52 -2.07
CA PRO A 169 2.13 -22.49 -1.06
C PRO A 169 3.60 -22.88 -1.25
N LEU A 170 4.33 -23.02 -0.14
CA LEU A 170 5.75 -23.41 -0.13
C LEU A 170 5.97 -24.91 0.12
N ASP A 171 4.94 -25.74 0.08
CA ASP A 171 5.00 -27.20 0.21
C ASP A 171 5.88 -27.84 -0.86
N ARG A 172 5.73 -27.40 -2.12
CA ARG A 172 6.50 -27.85 -3.29
C ARG A 172 7.24 -26.69 -3.91
N LEU A 173 8.57 -26.74 -3.89
CA LEU A 173 9.41 -25.70 -4.50
C LEU A 173 9.67 -26.00 -5.97
N PRO A 174 9.67 -24.99 -6.85
CA PRO A 174 10.01 -25.21 -8.26
C PRO A 174 11.50 -25.53 -8.41
N SER A 175 11.81 -26.50 -9.27
CA SER A 175 13.19 -26.77 -9.66
C SER A 175 13.59 -25.83 -10.79
N VAL A 176 14.21 -24.72 -10.43
CA VAL A 176 14.71 -23.72 -11.41
C VAL A 176 16.22 -23.59 -11.24
N SER A 177 16.94 -23.84 -12.33
CA SER A 177 18.39 -23.63 -12.35
C SER A 177 18.72 -22.14 -12.43
N PHE A 178 19.72 -21.70 -11.68
CA PHE A 178 20.20 -20.32 -11.76
C PHE A 178 20.93 -20.11 -13.10
N PRO A 179 20.63 -19.05 -13.86
CA PRO A 179 21.22 -18.86 -15.20
C PRO A 179 22.73 -18.66 -15.11
N LYS A 180 23.46 -19.18 -16.10
CA LYS A 180 24.92 -19.00 -16.16
C LYS A 180 25.32 -17.53 -16.23
N GLY A 181 26.41 -17.18 -15.55
CA GLY A 181 26.97 -15.82 -15.52
C GLY A 181 26.31 -14.89 -14.49
N PHE A 182 25.39 -15.41 -13.67
CA PHE A 182 24.86 -14.70 -12.53
C PHE A 182 25.17 -15.46 -11.23
N GLU A 183 25.38 -14.73 -10.17
CA GLU A 183 25.62 -15.28 -8.83
C GLU A 183 24.81 -14.53 -7.78
N LEU A 184 24.34 -15.24 -6.76
CA LEU A 184 23.73 -14.61 -5.58
C LEU A 184 24.82 -14.15 -4.64
N LYS A 185 24.72 -12.87 -4.18
CA LYS A 185 25.65 -12.32 -3.19
C LYS A 185 24.85 -11.81 -1.99
N LYS A 186 25.40 -12.04 -0.78
CA LYS A 186 24.94 -11.35 0.42
C LYS A 186 25.37 -9.88 0.35
N ILE A 187 24.49 -8.99 0.75
CA ILE A 187 24.75 -7.55 0.68
C ILE A 187 25.36 -7.09 2.00
N PRO A 188 26.57 -6.54 1.99
CA PRO A 188 27.15 -5.93 3.16
C PRO A 188 26.46 -4.57 3.46
N GLN A 189 26.64 -4.04 4.66
CA GLN A 189 25.95 -2.82 5.09
C GLN A 189 26.22 -1.60 4.19
N ASP A 190 27.42 -1.46 3.69
CA ASP A 190 27.81 -0.40 2.74
C ASP A 190 27.14 -0.54 1.37
N GLY A 191 26.66 -1.73 1.02
CA GLY A 191 25.91 -2.01 -0.20
C GLY A 191 24.41 -1.67 -0.14
N TYR A 192 23.83 -1.38 1.03
CA TYR A 192 22.38 -1.12 1.15
C TYR A 192 21.92 0.08 0.34
N ARG A 193 22.78 1.09 0.18
CA ARG A 193 22.46 2.26 -0.65
C ARG A 193 22.32 1.90 -2.12
N ASP A 194 23.05 0.94 -2.63
CA ASP A 194 22.94 0.53 -4.04
C ASP A 194 21.72 -0.35 -4.26
N ILE A 195 21.31 -1.15 -3.28
CA ILE A 195 20.01 -1.85 -3.31
C ILE A 195 18.86 -0.85 -3.29
N TRP A 196 18.94 0.21 -2.47
CA TRP A 196 17.96 1.30 -2.47
C TRP A 196 17.83 1.97 -3.84
N LYS A 197 18.94 2.28 -4.52
CA LYS A 197 18.92 2.83 -5.88
C LYS A 197 18.32 1.85 -6.90
N ALA A 198 18.65 0.55 -6.79
CA ALA A 198 18.08 -0.46 -7.64
C ALA A 198 16.56 -0.62 -7.43
N ARG A 199 16.10 -0.54 -6.17
CA ARG A 199 14.68 -0.51 -5.80
C ARG A 199 13.98 0.70 -6.43
N ARG A 200 14.55 1.91 -6.32
CA ARG A 200 14.02 3.10 -6.98
C ARG A 200 13.87 2.90 -8.48
N THR A 201 14.89 2.32 -9.13
CA THR A 201 14.84 2.02 -10.57
C THR A 201 13.75 0.99 -10.89
N ALA A 202 13.52 0.01 -10.02
CA ALA A 202 12.44 -0.96 -10.18
C ALA A 202 11.07 -0.28 -10.17
N CYS A 203 10.84 0.60 -9.20
CA CYS A 203 9.56 1.29 -9.01
C CYS A 203 9.34 2.47 -9.96
N SER A 204 10.37 3.00 -10.63
CA SER A 204 10.26 4.21 -11.46
C SER A 204 9.27 4.13 -12.64
N GLY A 205 8.77 2.95 -12.97
CA GLY A 205 7.74 2.72 -13.98
C GLY A 205 6.34 2.45 -13.40
N GLU A 206 6.18 2.44 -12.09
CA GLU A 206 4.90 2.24 -11.43
C GLU A 206 4.04 3.51 -11.55
N TRP A 207 2.74 3.32 -11.66
CA TRP A 207 1.78 4.40 -11.91
C TRP A 207 1.72 5.44 -10.79
N ASP A 208 2.05 5.06 -9.56
CA ASP A 208 2.04 5.89 -8.35
C ASP A 208 3.45 6.35 -7.91
N PHE A 209 4.49 6.05 -8.69
CA PHE A 209 5.86 6.42 -8.36
C PHE A 209 6.00 7.92 -8.05
N SER A 210 6.63 8.23 -6.93
CA SER A 210 6.97 9.58 -6.49
C SER A 210 8.46 9.72 -6.22
N GLU A 211 9.12 10.65 -6.90
CA GLU A 211 10.56 10.92 -6.74
C GLU A 211 10.90 11.44 -5.33
N LYS A 212 9.93 12.06 -4.66
CA LYS A 212 10.09 12.61 -3.31
C LYS A 212 10.31 11.55 -2.24
N GLU A 213 9.89 10.31 -2.50
CA GLU A 213 10.01 9.18 -1.56
C GLU A 213 11.39 8.51 -1.59
N TRP A 214 12.32 9.02 -2.39
CA TRP A 214 13.65 8.40 -2.59
C TRP A 214 14.80 9.23 -2.05
N ASP A 215 14.54 10.13 -1.11
CA ASP A 215 15.54 10.94 -0.41
C ASP A 215 16.22 10.18 0.76
N ASP A 216 17.18 10.81 1.40
CA ASP A 216 17.94 10.23 2.52
C ASP A 216 17.07 9.93 3.76
N ARG A 217 15.98 10.67 3.95
CA ARG A 217 15.05 10.46 5.05
C ARG A 217 14.27 9.16 4.85
N HIS A 218 13.73 8.95 3.65
CA HIS A 218 13.04 7.72 3.29
C HIS A 218 13.97 6.50 3.31
N PHE A 219 15.22 6.66 2.88
CA PHE A 219 16.22 5.62 3.05
C PHE A 219 16.42 5.24 4.52
N LYS A 220 16.58 6.23 5.42
CA LYS A 220 16.73 5.98 6.85
C LYS A 220 15.47 5.37 7.48
N LYS A 221 14.26 5.75 7.00
CA LYS A 221 12.99 5.15 7.42
C LYS A 221 12.95 3.68 7.00
N TRP A 222 13.30 3.37 5.75
CA TRP A 222 13.37 2.01 5.24
C TRP A 222 14.33 1.12 6.04
N LEU A 223 15.52 1.60 6.39
CA LEU A 223 16.47 0.85 7.23
C LEU A 223 15.94 0.47 8.62
N ARG A 224 14.86 1.10 9.08
CA ARG A 224 14.23 0.87 10.39
C ARG A 224 12.88 0.17 10.30
N SER A 225 12.40 -0.09 9.10
CA SER A 225 11.11 -0.77 8.91
C SER A 225 11.23 -2.26 9.22
N GLU A 226 10.10 -2.90 9.59
CA GLU A 226 10.03 -4.35 9.76
C GLU A 226 10.33 -5.10 8.44
N GLU A 227 10.12 -4.47 7.30
CA GLU A 227 10.43 -5.01 5.97
C GLU A 227 11.94 -5.08 5.67
N PHE A 228 12.78 -4.39 6.45
CA PHE A 228 14.22 -4.38 6.22
C PHE A 228 14.88 -5.62 6.80
N GLN A 229 14.91 -6.70 6.02
CA GLN A 229 15.44 -8.02 6.39
C GLN A 229 16.47 -8.50 5.35
N PRO A 230 17.67 -7.88 5.28
CA PRO A 230 18.67 -8.14 4.24
C PRO A 230 19.17 -9.59 4.19
N GLU A 231 19.04 -10.35 5.26
CA GLU A 231 19.35 -11.78 5.33
C GLU A 231 18.42 -12.64 4.48
N LEU A 232 17.23 -12.16 4.16
CA LEU A 232 16.23 -12.86 3.32
C LEU A 232 16.33 -12.48 1.84
N TRP A 233 17.03 -11.40 1.51
CA TRP A 233 17.08 -10.88 0.14
C TRP A 233 17.79 -11.83 -0.80
N GLN A 234 17.26 -11.91 -2.01
CA GLN A 234 17.88 -12.63 -3.11
C GLN A 234 18.36 -11.63 -4.15
N VAL A 235 19.64 -11.31 -4.12
CA VAL A 235 20.24 -10.33 -5.04
C VAL A 235 21.25 -11.02 -5.94
N ALA A 236 21.00 -10.95 -7.25
CA ALA A 236 21.85 -11.52 -8.27
C ALA A 236 22.77 -10.47 -8.89
N TYR A 237 24.01 -10.83 -9.08
CA TYR A 237 25.03 -10.02 -9.71
C TYR A 237 25.52 -10.67 -11.01
N GLN A 238 25.90 -9.84 -11.98
CA GLN A 238 26.81 -10.20 -13.06
C GLN A 238 28.07 -9.36 -12.91
N GLY A 239 29.18 -9.98 -12.50
CA GLY A 239 30.36 -9.24 -12.01
C GLY A 239 30.00 -8.40 -10.78
N ASP A 240 30.21 -7.07 -10.87
CA ASP A 240 29.89 -6.12 -9.80
C ASP A 240 28.57 -5.38 -9.99
N THR A 241 27.81 -5.73 -11.04
CA THR A 241 26.55 -5.08 -11.36
C THR A 241 25.38 -5.87 -10.78
N VAL A 242 24.47 -5.19 -10.07
CA VAL A 242 23.18 -5.76 -9.65
C VAL A 242 22.36 -6.10 -10.89
N ALA A 243 22.20 -7.37 -11.17
CA ALA A 243 21.47 -7.88 -12.34
C ALA A 243 19.97 -8.03 -12.07
N GLY A 244 19.61 -8.34 -10.83
CA GLY A 244 18.23 -8.47 -10.39
C GLY A 244 18.14 -8.75 -8.91
N MET A 245 16.94 -8.58 -8.34
CA MET A 245 16.70 -8.79 -6.91
C MET A 245 15.27 -9.21 -6.64
N VAL A 246 15.07 -9.84 -5.50
CA VAL A 246 13.80 -10.00 -4.78
C VAL A 246 14.08 -9.67 -3.33
N LEU A 247 13.41 -8.67 -2.79
CA LEU A 247 13.57 -8.26 -1.41
C LEU A 247 12.47 -8.93 -0.58
N ASN A 248 12.80 -10.06 0.03
CA ASN A 248 11.86 -10.79 0.88
C ASN A 248 11.83 -10.20 2.27
N PHE A 249 10.68 -10.28 2.93
CA PHE A 249 10.52 -9.98 4.33
C PHE A 249 9.40 -10.82 4.96
N ILE A 250 9.35 -10.87 6.29
CA ILE A 250 8.33 -11.56 7.07
C ILE A 250 7.78 -10.57 8.08
N LEU A 251 6.49 -10.26 7.97
CA LEU A 251 5.79 -9.42 8.94
C LEU A 251 5.28 -10.32 10.09
N HIS A 252 6.08 -10.40 11.15
CA HIS A 252 5.77 -11.25 12.31
C HIS A 252 4.52 -10.77 13.06
N SER A 253 4.27 -9.48 13.07
CA SER A 253 3.06 -8.85 13.63
C SER A 253 1.80 -9.36 12.93
N GLU A 254 1.78 -9.33 11.59
CA GLU A 254 0.66 -9.82 10.78
C GLU A 254 0.47 -11.34 10.93
N ASN A 255 1.56 -12.10 10.84
CA ASN A 255 1.52 -13.56 10.99
C ASN A 255 0.94 -13.99 12.34
N LYS A 256 1.27 -13.25 13.41
CA LYS A 256 0.74 -13.50 14.75
C LYS A 256 -0.75 -13.18 14.83
N GLU A 257 -1.16 -12.04 14.31
CA GLU A 257 -2.55 -11.56 14.38
C GLU A 257 -3.49 -12.48 13.59
N PHE A 258 -3.11 -12.83 12.37
CA PHE A 258 -3.96 -13.62 11.47
C PHE A 258 -3.72 -15.13 11.57
N GLY A 259 -2.82 -15.58 12.47
CA GLY A 259 -2.49 -17.00 12.62
C GLY A 259 -1.90 -17.63 11.37
N THR A 260 -1.16 -16.87 10.57
CA THR A 260 -0.57 -17.30 9.30
C THR A 260 0.94 -17.50 9.41
N LYS A 261 1.52 -18.14 8.40
CA LYS A 261 2.98 -18.25 8.19
C LYS A 261 3.32 -17.78 6.80
N ARG A 262 3.15 -16.48 6.59
CA ARG A 262 3.32 -15.79 5.32
C ARG A 262 4.66 -15.05 5.26
N GLY A 263 5.40 -15.23 4.17
CA GLY A 263 6.52 -14.39 3.80
C GLY A 263 6.23 -13.62 2.52
N HIS A 264 6.72 -12.40 2.42
CA HIS A 264 6.50 -11.53 1.28
C HIS A 264 7.67 -11.60 0.30
N THR A 265 7.36 -11.59 -1.00
CA THR A 265 8.34 -11.57 -2.10
C THR A 265 8.14 -10.28 -2.89
N GLU A 266 8.76 -9.20 -2.43
CA GLU A 266 8.52 -7.86 -2.97
C GLU A 266 9.71 -7.34 -3.78
N HIS A 267 9.50 -6.24 -4.50
CA HIS A 267 10.52 -5.56 -5.31
C HIS A 267 11.24 -6.51 -6.26
N VAL A 268 10.46 -7.34 -6.97
CA VAL A 268 10.98 -8.26 -7.98
C VAL A 268 11.47 -7.45 -9.17
N TYR A 269 12.79 -7.37 -9.31
CA TYR A 269 13.43 -6.56 -10.32
C TYR A 269 14.48 -7.35 -11.12
N VAL A 270 14.52 -7.13 -12.43
CA VAL A 270 15.62 -7.54 -13.30
C VAL A 270 15.99 -6.37 -14.20
N ALA A 271 17.24 -5.92 -14.12
CA ALA A 271 17.74 -4.83 -14.93
C ALA A 271 17.62 -5.16 -16.43
N SER A 272 17.26 -4.15 -17.23
CA SER A 272 16.90 -4.33 -18.65
C SER A 272 17.89 -5.17 -19.48
N PRO A 273 19.24 -5.03 -19.35
CA PRO A 273 20.18 -5.84 -20.09
C PRO A 273 20.17 -7.34 -19.77
N PHE A 274 19.56 -7.71 -18.63
CA PHE A 274 19.55 -9.08 -18.10
C PHE A 274 18.19 -9.75 -18.18
N ARG A 275 17.18 -9.05 -18.71
CA ARG A 275 15.82 -9.57 -18.88
C ARG A 275 15.76 -10.72 -19.88
N ARG A 276 14.68 -11.51 -19.84
CA ARG A 276 14.38 -12.63 -20.74
C ARG A 276 15.40 -13.78 -20.69
N ARG A 277 16.21 -13.85 -19.64
CA ARG A 277 17.23 -14.90 -19.42
C ARG A 277 16.84 -15.88 -18.30
N GLY A 278 15.60 -15.84 -17.82
CA GLY A 278 15.10 -16.70 -16.74
C GLY A 278 15.47 -16.24 -15.32
N LEU A 279 16.18 -15.09 -15.17
CA LEU A 279 16.71 -14.63 -13.88
C LEU A 279 15.61 -14.35 -12.84
N ALA A 280 14.49 -13.72 -13.23
CA ALA A 280 13.37 -13.46 -12.30
C ALA A 280 12.80 -14.75 -11.71
N ARG A 281 12.59 -15.80 -12.53
CA ARG A 281 12.12 -17.10 -12.05
C ARG A 281 13.12 -17.78 -11.11
N ALA A 282 14.40 -17.66 -11.38
CA ALA A 282 15.46 -18.21 -10.54
C ALA A 282 15.52 -17.50 -9.17
N LEU A 283 15.41 -16.16 -9.17
CA LEU A 283 15.37 -15.36 -7.95
C LEU A 283 14.14 -15.69 -7.10
N LEU A 284 12.95 -15.79 -7.71
CA LEU A 284 11.72 -16.19 -7.02
C LEU A 284 11.84 -17.61 -6.45
N ALA A 285 12.38 -18.57 -7.23
CA ALA A 285 12.60 -19.92 -6.72
C ALA A 285 13.58 -19.98 -5.53
N SER A 286 14.59 -19.11 -5.54
CA SER A 286 15.52 -18.94 -4.42
C SER A 286 14.82 -18.30 -3.20
N SER A 287 13.98 -17.27 -3.42
CA SER A 287 13.16 -16.62 -2.39
C SER A 287 12.23 -17.62 -1.68
N PHE A 288 11.57 -18.50 -2.44
CA PHE A 288 10.70 -19.52 -1.85
C PHE A 288 11.46 -20.50 -0.94
N ARG A 289 12.69 -20.83 -1.29
CA ARG A 289 13.56 -21.70 -0.46
C ARG A 289 13.90 -21.00 0.85
N VAL A 290 14.35 -19.76 0.78
CA VAL A 290 14.71 -18.98 1.97
C VAL A 290 13.50 -18.78 2.89
N LEU A 291 12.34 -18.41 2.36
CA LEU A 291 11.12 -18.24 3.16
C LEU A 291 10.68 -19.57 3.80
N LYS A 292 10.78 -20.70 3.07
CA LYS A 292 10.49 -22.01 3.64
C LYS A 292 11.46 -22.41 4.76
N GLU A 293 12.74 -22.10 4.60
CA GLU A 293 13.78 -22.33 5.64
C GLU A 293 13.50 -21.51 6.91
N GLN A 294 12.86 -20.33 6.77
CA GLN A 294 12.36 -19.52 7.89
C GLN A 294 11.01 -20.03 8.47
N GLY A 295 10.52 -21.17 8.03
CA GLY A 295 9.29 -21.77 8.53
C GLY A 295 8.00 -21.17 7.93
N MET A 296 8.09 -20.38 6.87
CA MET A 296 6.91 -19.88 6.18
C MET A 296 6.26 -20.97 5.34
N GLU A 297 4.93 -20.97 5.32
CA GLU A 297 4.12 -21.92 4.54
C GLU A 297 3.64 -21.34 3.22
N VAL A 298 3.60 -20.02 3.13
CA VAL A 298 3.08 -19.28 1.97
C VAL A 298 4.03 -18.13 1.61
N ALA A 299 4.30 -17.96 0.32
CA ALA A 299 4.85 -16.72 -0.25
C ALA A 299 3.70 -15.86 -0.77
N ALA A 300 3.77 -14.55 -0.54
CA ALA A 300 2.78 -13.57 -0.97
C ALA A 300 3.45 -12.40 -1.72
N LEU A 301 2.72 -11.75 -2.59
CA LEU A 301 3.07 -10.50 -3.24
C LEU A 301 1.82 -9.78 -3.75
N ASP A 302 1.97 -8.48 -3.98
CA ASP A 302 1.01 -7.68 -4.75
C ASP A 302 1.62 -7.27 -6.09
N THR A 303 0.78 -7.12 -7.11
CA THR A 303 1.23 -6.66 -8.43
C THR A 303 0.13 -5.99 -9.23
N GLU A 304 0.53 -5.01 -10.04
CA GLU A 304 -0.35 -4.35 -11.00
C GLU A 304 -0.74 -5.31 -12.14
N VAL A 305 -2.02 -5.32 -12.49
CA VAL A 305 -2.53 -6.14 -13.60
C VAL A 305 -2.05 -5.57 -14.95
N GLU A 306 -2.06 -4.25 -15.08
CA GLU A 306 -1.66 -3.52 -16.29
C GLU A 306 -0.14 -3.38 -16.47
N ASN A 307 0.66 -4.06 -15.62
CA ASN A 307 2.11 -3.96 -15.69
C ASN A 307 2.66 -4.41 -17.05
N PRO A 308 3.43 -3.57 -17.77
CA PRO A 308 3.92 -3.87 -19.12
C PRO A 308 4.90 -5.06 -19.18
N ASN A 309 5.41 -5.50 -18.02
CA ASN A 309 6.28 -6.68 -17.94
C ASN A 309 5.50 -7.99 -17.77
N GLU A 310 4.16 -7.96 -17.86
CA GLU A 310 3.27 -9.12 -17.69
C GLU A 310 3.53 -9.88 -16.36
N THR A 311 3.66 -9.14 -15.26
CA THR A 311 4.06 -9.66 -13.94
C THR A 311 3.12 -10.75 -13.44
N VAL A 312 1.80 -10.63 -13.64
CA VAL A 312 0.82 -11.67 -13.28
C VAL A 312 1.13 -13.01 -13.98
N LYS A 313 1.52 -12.97 -15.27
CA LYS A 313 1.91 -14.19 -16.01
C LYS A 313 3.23 -14.76 -15.48
N LEU A 314 4.19 -13.89 -15.16
CA LEU A 314 5.45 -14.32 -14.55
C LEU A 314 5.19 -15.06 -13.25
N TYR A 315 4.44 -14.46 -12.32
CA TYR A 315 4.15 -15.03 -11.01
C TYR A 315 3.31 -16.31 -11.12
N GLY A 316 2.28 -16.31 -11.98
CA GLY A 316 1.53 -17.53 -12.29
C GLY A 316 2.42 -18.69 -12.79
N SER A 317 3.46 -18.39 -13.59
CA SER A 317 4.40 -19.39 -14.12
C SER A 317 5.30 -20.04 -13.05
N VAL A 318 5.40 -19.45 -11.87
CA VAL A 318 6.13 -19.99 -10.70
C VAL A 318 5.19 -20.45 -9.59
N GLY A 319 3.89 -20.50 -9.84
CA GLY A 319 2.88 -21.12 -8.99
C GLY A 319 2.09 -20.18 -8.08
N PHE A 320 2.21 -18.88 -8.25
CA PHE A 320 1.30 -17.94 -7.58
C PHE A 320 -0.11 -18.00 -8.15
N LYS A 321 -1.09 -17.76 -7.29
CA LYS A 321 -2.51 -17.65 -7.65
C LYS A 321 -3.07 -16.36 -7.07
N VAL A 322 -3.90 -15.68 -7.83
CA VAL A 322 -4.65 -14.50 -7.35
C VAL A 322 -5.65 -14.95 -6.28
N ILE A 323 -5.68 -14.23 -5.16
CA ILE A 323 -6.62 -14.45 -4.05
C ILE A 323 -7.52 -13.25 -3.80
N LYS A 324 -7.04 -12.04 -4.09
CA LYS A 324 -7.79 -10.79 -3.95
C LYS A 324 -7.44 -9.86 -5.11
N SER A 325 -8.34 -8.93 -5.39
CA SER A 325 -8.09 -7.82 -6.32
C SER A 325 -8.60 -6.51 -5.73
N PHE A 326 -7.92 -5.45 -6.09
CA PHE A 326 -8.22 -4.08 -5.68
C PHE A 326 -8.22 -3.19 -6.91
N THR A 327 -9.13 -2.24 -6.91
CA THR A 327 -9.19 -1.21 -7.95
C THR A 327 -8.94 0.16 -7.34
N PHE A 328 -8.03 0.90 -7.93
CA PHE A 328 -7.87 2.32 -7.65
C PHE A 328 -8.82 3.12 -8.52
N TYR A 329 -9.53 4.04 -7.87
CA TYR A 329 -10.53 4.89 -8.49
C TYR A 329 -10.11 6.35 -8.38
N GLN A 330 -10.18 7.07 -9.50
CA GLN A 330 -9.77 8.48 -9.55
C GLN A 330 -10.90 9.35 -10.06
N LYS A 331 -10.97 10.60 -9.52
CA LYS A 331 -11.92 11.63 -9.90
C LYS A 331 -11.21 12.99 -10.01
N PRO A 332 -11.29 13.70 -11.13
CA PRO A 332 -10.81 15.11 -11.23
C PRO A 332 -11.58 16.03 -10.28
N ILE A 333 -10.90 17.07 -9.77
CA ILE A 333 -11.50 18.13 -8.94
C ILE A 333 -11.21 19.52 -9.50
#